data_b090f367a2a4e69193b21b59f96af7fe
#
_entry.id   b090f367a2a4e69193b21b59f96af7fe
#
_cell.length_a   1.000
_cell.length_b   1.000
_cell.length_c   1.000
_cell.angle_alpha   90.00
_cell.angle_beta   90.00
_cell.angle_gamma   90.00
#
_symmetry.space_group_name_H-M   'P 1'
#
loop_
_entity.id
_entity.type
_entity.pdbx_description
1 polymer ?
#
loop_
_entity_poly.entity_id
_entity_poly.type
_entity_poly.pdbx_seq_one_letter_code
_entity_poly.pdbx_strand_id
1 'polypeptide(L)'
;MCIRDRRLTCAGLDEGRALAVISGIMKANGTHRMRDAINDAMDIHAGKAVIDGPRNYLSMLYKALPIGITVEGANILTRSMIIFGQGAIRAHPHLLAEMQALQNSLTSFKEPAVC
;
A
#
# COMPACT_ATOMS: atom_id res chain seq x y z
N MET A 1 11.08 -0.06 -8.82
CA MET A 1 10.88 -1.25 -7.95
C MET A 1 11.09 -2.49 -8.80
N CYS A 2 11.98 -3.37 -8.42
CA CYS A 2 12.36 -4.54 -9.22
C CYS A 2 11.85 -5.85 -8.59
N ILE A 3 12.07 -6.98 -9.28
CA ILE A 3 11.71 -8.32 -8.76
C ILE A 3 12.40 -8.58 -7.41
N ARG A 4 13.63 -8.08 -7.24
CA ARG A 4 14.39 -8.20 -6.01
C ARG A 4 13.68 -7.58 -4.81
N ASP A 5 13.08 -6.39 -4.96
CA ASP A 5 12.38 -5.69 -3.88
C ASP A 5 11.16 -6.48 -3.39
N ARG A 6 10.42 -7.08 -4.32
CA ARG A 6 9.28 -7.95 -3.99
C ARG A 6 9.72 -9.20 -3.24
N ARG A 7 10.76 -9.87 -3.74
CA ARG A 7 11.30 -11.08 -3.08
C ARG A 7 11.81 -10.77 -1.67
N LEU A 8 12.49 -9.64 -1.48
CA LEU A 8 12.97 -9.22 -0.18
C LEU A 8 11.82 -8.94 0.80
N THR A 9 10.75 -8.30 0.32
CA THR A 9 9.55 -8.03 1.13
C THR A 9 8.86 -9.34 1.54
N CYS A 10 8.68 -10.27 0.60
CA CYS A 10 8.09 -11.58 0.89
C CYS A 10 8.94 -12.36 1.90
N ALA A 11 10.26 -12.39 1.72
CA ALA A 11 11.17 -13.07 2.66
C ALA A 11 11.09 -12.47 4.07
N GLY A 12 10.98 -11.14 4.18
CA GLY A 12 10.79 -10.51 5.48
C GLY A 12 9.45 -10.85 6.15
N LEU A 13 8.38 -11.03 5.37
CA LEU A 13 7.09 -11.50 5.88
C LEU A 13 7.16 -12.96 6.31
N ASP A 14 7.84 -13.82 5.56
CA ASP A 14 8.06 -15.23 5.91
C ASP A 14 8.88 -15.37 7.22
N GLU A 15 9.76 -14.42 7.51
CA GLU A 15 10.48 -14.31 8.79
C GLU A 15 9.63 -13.71 9.93
N GLY A 16 8.36 -13.41 9.71
CA GLY A 16 7.45 -12.85 10.71
C GLY A 16 7.67 -11.37 11.01
N ARG A 17 8.39 -10.63 10.17
CA ARG A 17 8.64 -9.19 10.37
C ARG A 17 7.39 -8.37 10.04
N ALA A 18 7.05 -7.41 10.90
CA ALA A 18 5.98 -6.44 10.66
C ALA A 18 6.45 -5.35 9.67
N LEU A 19 6.16 -5.52 8.39
CA LEU A 19 6.59 -4.65 7.30
C LEU A 19 5.48 -3.67 6.85
N ALA A 20 4.80 -2.99 7.78
CA ALA A 20 3.63 -2.17 7.49
C ALA A 20 3.88 -1.11 6.39
N VAL A 21 4.97 -0.33 6.48
CA VAL A 21 5.29 0.72 5.51
C VAL A 21 5.70 0.12 4.16
N ILE A 22 6.53 -0.91 4.17
CA ILE A 22 7.02 -1.58 2.96
C ILE A 22 5.87 -2.25 2.22
N SER A 23 4.93 -2.89 2.93
CA SER A 23 3.72 -3.48 2.35
C SER A 23 2.86 -2.44 1.63
N GLY A 24 2.68 -1.25 2.24
CA GLY A 24 1.99 -0.13 1.61
C GLY A 24 2.68 0.35 0.33
N ILE A 25 4.00 0.51 0.36
CA ILE A 25 4.80 0.87 -0.82
C ILE A 25 4.64 -0.20 -1.93
N MET A 26 4.70 -1.46 -1.54
CA MET A 26 4.55 -2.59 -2.47
C MET A 26 3.18 -2.61 -3.12
N LYS A 27 2.10 -2.42 -2.33
CA LYS A 27 0.73 -2.35 -2.84
C LYS A 27 0.58 -1.20 -3.84
N ALA A 28 0.99 0.01 -3.49
CA ALA A 28 0.86 1.18 -4.35
C ALA A 28 1.64 1.01 -5.67
N ASN A 29 2.90 0.63 -5.59
CA ASN A 29 3.74 0.46 -6.78
C ASN A 29 3.35 -0.78 -7.61
N GLY A 30 2.94 -1.86 -6.96
CA GLY A 30 2.51 -3.09 -7.63
C GLY A 30 1.26 -2.87 -8.48
N THR A 31 0.26 -2.19 -7.94
CA THR A 31 -0.98 -1.89 -8.65
C THR A 31 -0.79 -0.87 -9.78
N HIS A 32 0.09 0.12 -9.64
CA HIS A 32 0.43 1.01 -10.75
C HIS A 32 1.13 0.25 -11.88
N ARG A 33 2.10 -0.60 -11.58
CA ARG A 33 2.77 -1.41 -12.61
C ARG A 33 1.83 -2.40 -13.29
N MET A 34 0.88 -2.94 -12.56
CA MET A 34 -0.16 -3.77 -13.16
C MET A 34 -0.99 -2.96 -14.17
N ARG A 35 -1.31 -1.69 -13.85
CA ARG A 35 -2.00 -0.79 -14.78
C ARG A 35 -1.18 -0.57 -16.04
N ASP A 36 0.10 -0.24 -15.91
CA ASP A 36 0.97 -0.01 -17.05
C ASP A 36 1.04 -1.27 -17.94
N ALA A 37 1.29 -2.43 -17.33
CA ALA A 37 1.36 -3.70 -18.06
C ALA A 37 0.05 -4.09 -18.77
N ILE A 38 -1.10 -3.78 -18.18
CA ILE A 38 -2.39 -4.05 -18.83
C ILE A 38 -2.64 -3.05 -19.96
N ASN A 39 -2.28 -1.78 -19.82
CA ASN A 39 -2.34 -0.80 -20.90
C ASN A 39 -1.46 -1.24 -22.08
N ASP A 40 -0.21 -1.61 -21.82
CA ASP A 40 0.70 -2.13 -22.86
C ASP A 40 0.11 -3.39 -23.55
N ALA A 41 -0.50 -4.28 -22.78
CA ALA A 41 -1.15 -5.46 -23.32
C ALA A 41 -2.38 -5.11 -24.18
N MET A 42 -3.17 -4.12 -23.78
CA MET A 42 -4.30 -3.62 -24.59
C MET A 42 -3.80 -3.05 -25.94
N ASP A 43 -2.72 -2.27 -25.92
CA ASP A 43 -2.12 -1.70 -27.12
C ASP A 43 -1.58 -2.79 -28.07
N ILE A 44 -0.89 -3.79 -27.53
CA ILE A 44 -0.36 -4.92 -28.30
C ILE A 44 -1.49 -5.73 -28.97
N HIS A 45 -2.57 -5.97 -28.26
CA HIS A 45 -3.70 -6.74 -28.76
C HIS A 45 -4.71 -5.91 -29.58
N ALA A 46 -4.64 -4.60 -29.49
CA ALA A 46 -5.47 -3.63 -30.23
C ALA A 46 -6.97 -3.97 -30.21
N GLY A 47 -7.65 -3.94 -31.34
CA GLY A 47 -9.07 -4.20 -31.44
C GLY A 47 -9.55 -5.51 -30.82
N LYS A 48 -8.71 -6.55 -30.83
CA LYS A 48 -9.02 -7.83 -30.20
C LYS A 48 -9.14 -7.73 -28.67
N ALA A 49 -8.45 -6.78 -28.05
CA ALA A 49 -8.52 -6.54 -26.62
C ALA A 49 -9.79 -5.78 -26.22
N VAL A 50 -10.39 -5.02 -27.12
CA VAL A 50 -11.58 -4.18 -26.89
C VAL A 50 -12.88 -4.95 -27.06
N ILE A 51 -12.91 -5.89 -27.99
CA ILE A 51 -14.13 -6.68 -28.30
C ILE A 51 -14.40 -7.65 -27.16
N ASP A 52 -15.48 -7.42 -26.41
CA ASP A 52 -15.92 -8.32 -25.36
C ASP A 52 -16.39 -9.66 -25.95
N GLY A 53 -15.99 -10.76 -25.31
CA GLY A 53 -16.36 -12.11 -25.71
C GLY A 53 -15.60 -13.18 -24.95
N PRO A 54 -15.95 -14.44 -25.13
CA PRO A 54 -15.41 -15.56 -24.33
C PRO A 54 -13.90 -15.78 -24.51
N ARG A 55 -13.32 -15.19 -25.55
CA ARG A 55 -11.87 -15.28 -25.84
C ARG A 55 -11.10 -14.03 -25.40
N ASN A 56 -11.78 -13.01 -24.87
CA ASN A 56 -11.14 -11.79 -24.42
C ASN A 56 -11.03 -11.79 -22.88
N TYR A 57 -9.83 -12.02 -22.38
CA TYR A 57 -9.50 -11.95 -20.96
C TYR A 57 -8.95 -10.57 -20.53
N LEU A 58 -8.48 -9.74 -21.48
CA LEU A 58 -7.85 -8.45 -21.18
C LEU A 58 -8.87 -7.39 -20.81
N SER A 59 -10.02 -7.33 -21.48
CA SER A 59 -11.02 -6.31 -21.18
C SER A 59 -11.56 -6.41 -19.75
N MET A 60 -11.72 -7.62 -19.23
CA MET A 60 -12.13 -7.84 -17.83
C MET A 60 -11.04 -7.35 -16.85
N LEU A 61 -9.78 -7.67 -17.11
CA LEU A 61 -8.67 -7.20 -16.28
C LEU A 61 -8.57 -5.68 -16.33
N TYR A 62 -8.69 -5.06 -17.50
CA TYR A 62 -8.68 -3.61 -17.66
C TYR A 62 -9.79 -2.93 -16.87
N LYS A 63 -11.02 -3.45 -16.94
CA LYS A 63 -12.19 -2.93 -16.21
C LYS A 63 -12.07 -3.12 -14.69
N ALA A 64 -11.46 -4.21 -14.24
CA ALA A 64 -11.27 -4.51 -12.81
C ALA A 64 -10.11 -3.76 -12.16
N LEU A 65 -9.17 -3.25 -12.94
CA LEU A 65 -7.93 -2.64 -12.48
C LEU A 65 -8.10 -1.47 -11.49
N PRO A 66 -9.07 -0.53 -11.67
CA PRO A 66 -9.31 0.53 -10.71
C PRO A 66 -9.62 0.03 -9.31
N ILE A 67 -10.21 -1.16 -9.17
CA ILE A 67 -10.53 -1.79 -7.89
C ILE A 67 -9.24 -2.00 -7.09
N GLY A 68 -8.21 -2.60 -7.69
CA GLY A 68 -6.93 -2.83 -7.01
C GLY A 68 -6.22 -1.57 -6.53
N ILE A 69 -6.52 -0.40 -7.15
CA ILE A 69 -5.94 0.89 -6.77
C ILE A 69 -6.71 1.54 -5.62
N THR A 70 -8.03 1.30 -5.55
CA THR A 70 -8.94 1.98 -4.62
C THR A 70 -9.25 1.20 -3.36
N VAL A 71 -9.21 -0.14 -3.41
CA VAL A 71 -9.52 -1.00 -2.26
C VAL A 71 -8.29 -1.29 -1.39
N GLU A 72 -8.49 -1.82 -0.20
CA GLU A 72 -7.42 -2.21 0.75
C GLU A 72 -6.50 -1.02 1.10
N GLY A 73 -7.10 0.15 1.30
CA GLY A 73 -6.38 1.41 1.40
C GLY A 73 -6.00 1.97 0.03
N ALA A 74 -6.74 2.99 -0.42
CA ALA A 74 -6.46 3.64 -1.71
C ALA A 74 -4.99 4.05 -1.81
N ASN A 75 -4.40 3.94 -3.00
CA ASN A 75 -2.98 4.25 -3.20
C ASN A 75 -2.63 5.68 -2.78
N ILE A 76 -3.53 6.64 -2.99
CA ILE A 76 -3.34 8.02 -2.54
C ILE A 76 -3.26 8.11 -1.01
N LEU A 77 -4.13 7.38 -0.30
CA LEU A 77 -4.12 7.30 1.16
C LEU A 77 -2.83 6.63 1.66
N THR A 78 -2.44 5.52 1.05
CA THR A 78 -1.22 4.79 1.38
C THR A 78 0.01 5.67 1.24
N ARG A 79 0.12 6.43 0.14
CA ARG A 79 1.24 7.34 -0.09
C ARG A 79 1.25 8.51 0.89
N SER A 80 0.10 9.11 1.16
CA SER A 80 0.01 10.30 2.01
C SER A 80 0.08 9.98 3.50
N MET A 81 -0.66 8.99 3.97
CA MET A 81 -0.74 8.70 5.41
C MET A 81 0.33 7.71 5.89
N ILE A 82 0.56 6.62 5.17
CA ILE A 82 1.50 5.60 5.63
C ILE A 82 2.93 6.03 5.36
N ILE A 83 3.25 6.42 4.13
CA ILE A 83 4.62 6.76 3.74
C ILE A 83 5.03 8.10 4.32
N PHE A 84 4.22 9.14 4.10
CA PHE A 84 4.52 10.47 4.58
C PHE A 84 4.42 10.57 6.11
N GLY A 85 3.34 10.07 6.71
CA GLY A 85 3.13 10.10 8.16
C GLY A 85 4.22 9.34 8.90
N GLN A 86 4.58 8.14 8.47
CA GLN A 86 5.69 7.38 9.04
C GLN A 86 7.05 8.04 8.81
N GLY A 87 7.24 8.66 7.65
CA GLY A 87 8.43 9.44 7.35
C GLY A 87 8.58 10.64 8.27
N ALA A 88 7.50 11.40 8.50
CA ALA A 88 7.48 12.54 9.41
C ALA A 88 7.80 12.13 10.86
N ILE A 89 7.17 11.06 11.36
CA ILE A 89 7.41 10.55 12.73
C ILE A 89 8.89 10.16 12.93
N ARG A 90 9.53 9.59 11.91
CA ARG A 90 10.92 9.13 12.01
C ARG A 90 11.95 10.22 11.74
N ALA A 91 11.62 11.20 10.90
CA ALA A 91 12.52 12.26 10.50
C ALA A 91 12.47 13.48 11.44
N HIS A 92 11.34 13.74 12.10
CA HIS A 92 11.21 14.87 13.00
C HIS A 92 11.80 14.58 14.38
N PRO A 93 12.75 15.38 14.88
CA PRO A 93 13.53 15.06 16.10
C PRO A 93 12.66 14.99 17.37
N HIS A 94 11.54 15.70 17.43
CA HIS A 94 10.72 15.81 18.64
C HIS A 94 9.37 15.13 18.55
N LEU A 95 8.84 14.89 17.35
CA LEU A 95 7.46 14.40 17.16
C LEU A 95 7.20 13.06 17.87
N LEU A 96 8.15 12.14 17.83
CA LEU A 96 8.00 10.85 18.50
C LEU A 96 7.95 11.00 20.03
N ALA A 97 8.77 11.87 20.58
CA ALA A 97 8.80 12.14 22.01
C ALA A 97 7.51 12.81 22.50
N GLU A 98 6.98 13.75 21.74
CA GLU A 98 5.71 14.41 22.01
C GLU A 98 4.52 13.44 21.98
N MET A 99 4.48 12.55 20.98
CA MET A 99 3.45 11.50 20.90
C MET A 99 3.52 10.55 22.09
N GLN A 100 4.72 10.15 22.50
CA GLN A 100 4.91 9.28 23.67
C GLN A 100 4.50 9.96 24.97
N ALA A 101 4.83 11.24 25.15
CA ALA A 101 4.43 12.03 26.31
C ALA A 101 2.89 12.14 26.42
N LEU A 102 2.20 12.40 25.29
CA LEU A 102 0.75 12.43 25.23
C LEU A 102 0.13 11.07 25.58
N GLN A 103 0.70 9.98 25.09
CA GLN A 103 0.21 8.63 25.34
C GLN A 103 0.36 8.26 26.83
N ASN A 104 1.49 8.62 27.44
CA ASN A 104 1.75 8.40 28.87
C ASN A 104 0.82 9.25 29.75
N SER A 105 0.52 10.48 29.39
CA SER A 105 -0.45 11.32 30.10
C SER A 105 -1.87 10.77 30.03
N LEU A 106 -2.27 10.22 28.89
CA LEU A 106 -3.59 9.58 28.70
C LEU A 106 -3.73 8.26 29.47
N THR A 107 -2.65 7.49 29.61
CA THR A 107 -2.65 6.25 30.41
C THR A 107 -2.69 6.56 31.91
N SER A 108 -1.98 7.57 32.37
CA SER A 108 -2.04 8.05 33.77
C SER A 108 -3.43 8.56 34.16
N PHE A 109 -4.21 9.09 33.22
CA PHE A 109 -5.58 9.56 33.45
C PHE A 109 -6.61 8.40 33.49
N LYS A 110 -6.26 7.22 33.00
CA LYS A 110 -7.14 6.03 32.95
C LYS A 110 -7.02 5.10 34.14
N GLU A 111 -6.07 5.30 35.06
CA GLU A 111 -6.06 4.58 36.32
C GLU A 111 -6.98 5.31 37.32
N PRO A 112 -8.17 4.79 37.59
CA PRO A 112 -8.94 5.29 38.72
C PRO A 112 -8.15 4.91 39.99
N ALA A 113 -7.91 5.90 40.85
CA ALA A 113 -7.43 5.64 42.21
C ALA A 113 -8.37 4.61 42.85
N VAL A 114 -7.89 3.36 42.93
CA VAL A 114 -8.57 2.34 43.73
C VAL A 114 -8.21 2.70 45.18
N CYS A 115 -9.20 3.28 45.88
CA CYS A 115 -9.19 3.32 47.35
C CYS A 115 -9.43 1.94 47.88
#